data_e273132d55ce0a1a09f1a0ca9dbc1239
#
_entry.id   e273132d55ce0a1a09f1a0ca9dbc1239
#
_cell.length_a   1.000
_cell.length_b   1.000
_cell.length_c   1.000
_cell.angle_alpha   90.00
_cell.angle_beta   90.00
_cell.angle_gamma   90.00
#
_symmetry.space_group_name_H-M   'P 1'
#
loop_
_entity.id
_entity.type
_entity.pdbx_description
1 polymer ?
#
loop_
_entity_poly.entity_id
_entity_poly.type
_entity_poly.pdbx_seq_one_letter_code
_entity_poly.pdbx_strand_id
1 'polypeptide(L)'
;CVGMHYNEGLLPPSATSGDPRGSSQHYTRYFRGMLDTYGAILGGARSICLTEIGYLSGEEWGYLPSSFSWNPSSPVNMTVAQHADYLGQAVSLARQMGNIRLFIVFNVDFAILKTMEDDPQAGYSVVRPNQTCPACSAIAGAMP
;
A
#
# COMPACT_ATOMS: atom_id res chain seq x y z
N CYS A 1 1.15 -12.62 16.87
CA CYS A 1 1.27 -11.24 16.38
C CYS A 1 -0.08 -10.53 16.31
N VAL A 2 -0.05 -9.20 16.23
CA VAL A 2 -1.24 -8.38 16.03
C VAL A 2 -1.38 -8.09 14.54
N GLY A 3 -2.54 -8.44 13.97
CA GLY A 3 -2.86 -8.18 12.57
C GLY A 3 -3.19 -6.70 12.33
N MET A 4 -2.73 -6.16 11.20
CA MET A 4 -3.12 -4.83 10.74
C MET A 4 -3.18 -4.78 9.21
N HIS A 5 -4.02 -3.88 8.70
CA HIS A 5 -4.15 -3.59 7.28
C HIS A 5 -3.65 -2.17 6.99
N TYR A 6 -3.04 -2.00 5.82
CA TYR A 6 -2.66 -0.69 5.31
C TYR A 6 -2.96 -0.63 3.81
N ASN A 7 -4.06 0.04 3.45
CA ASN A 7 -4.56 0.10 2.07
C ASN A 7 -4.86 1.53 1.58
N GLU A 8 -4.63 2.56 2.41
CA GLU A 8 -4.99 3.95 2.11
C GLU A 8 -3.81 4.87 1.75
N GLY A 9 -2.63 4.31 1.50
CA GLY A 9 -1.42 5.08 1.25
C GLY A 9 -1.41 5.81 -0.08
N LEU A 10 -0.99 7.07 -0.07
CA LEU A 10 -0.70 7.88 -1.26
C LEU A 10 0.77 8.28 -1.36
N LEU A 11 1.53 8.06 -0.31
CA LEU A 11 2.92 8.53 -0.17
C LEU A 11 3.88 7.35 0.00
N PRO A 12 5.18 7.57 -0.24
CA PRO A 12 6.19 6.56 0.03
C PRO A 12 6.08 6.02 1.47
N PRO A 13 6.40 4.74 1.71
CA PRO A 13 6.25 4.11 3.03
C PRO A 13 6.98 4.80 4.18
N SER A 14 8.08 5.49 3.90
CA SER A 14 8.85 6.24 4.88
C SER A 14 8.25 7.61 5.24
N ALA A 15 7.26 8.11 4.49
CA ALA A 15 6.64 9.40 4.73
C ALA A 15 5.88 9.41 6.07
N THR A 16 5.96 10.54 6.77
CA THR A 16 5.27 10.80 8.04
C THR A 16 4.38 12.04 8.01
N SER A 17 4.35 12.74 6.88
CA SER A 17 3.57 13.96 6.65
C SER A 17 3.35 14.18 5.15
N GLY A 18 2.51 15.16 4.78
CA GLY A 18 2.32 15.60 3.41
C GLY A 18 1.23 14.86 2.64
N ASP A 19 0.33 14.13 3.31
CA ASP A 19 -0.81 13.52 2.64
C ASP A 19 -1.70 14.58 1.98
N PRO A 20 -2.00 14.45 0.67
CA PRO A 20 -2.72 15.49 -0.07
C PRO A 20 -4.20 15.61 0.27
N ARG A 21 -4.76 14.69 1.05
CA ARG A 21 -6.18 14.72 1.47
C ARG A 21 -6.51 15.79 2.51
N GLY A 22 -5.62 16.76 2.75
CA GLY A 22 -5.88 17.93 3.58
C GLY A 22 -5.46 17.78 5.03
N SER A 23 -6.16 18.42 5.96
CA SER A 23 -5.71 18.77 7.29
C SER A 23 -5.40 17.62 8.26
N SER A 24 -5.91 16.43 8.01
CA SER A 24 -5.69 15.31 8.91
C SER A 24 -4.34 14.64 8.64
N GLN A 25 -3.41 14.82 9.57
CA GLN A 25 -2.16 14.06 9.63
C GLN A 25 -2.37 12.74 10.39
N HIS A 26 -3.53 12.09 10.19
CA HIS A 26 -3.84 10.88 10.92
C HIS A 26 -2.86 9.75 10.56
N TYR A 27 -2.33 9.08 11.57
CA TYR A 27 -1.27 8.08 11.40
C TYR A 27 -1.63 6.93 10.43
N THR A 28 -2.92 6.62 10.24
CA THR A 28 -3.39 5.58 9.31
C THR A 28 -3.12 5.90 7.84
N ARG A 29 -2.85 7.16 7.49
CA ARG A 29 -2.48 7.58 6.14
C ARG A 29 -1.01 7.34 5.79
N TYR A 30 -0.21 6.99 6.79
CA TYR A 30 1.24 6.82 6.68
C TYR A 30 1.63 5.42 7.12
N PHE A 31 2.25 4.66 6.23
CA PHE A 31 2.69 3.29 6.54
C PHE A 31 3.62 3.28 7.77
N ARG A 32 4.65 4.15 7.76
CA ARG A 32 5.55 4.30 8.90
C ARG A 32 4.81 4.73 10.16
N GLY A 33 3.89 5.68 10.05
CA GLY A 33 3.10 6.17 11.18
C GLY A 33 2.25 5.09 11.84
N MET A 34 1.64 4.21 11.04
CA MET A 34 0.89 3.05 11.56
C MET A 34 1.83 2.08 12.30
N LEU A 35 2.94 1.72 11.70
CA LEU A 35 3.90 0.79 12.32
C LEU A 35 4.45 1.33 13.63
N ASP A 36 4.81 2.60 13.67
CA ASP A 36 5.34 3.25 14.88
C ASP A 36 4.27 3.32 15.99
N THR A 37 3.01 3.64 15.63
CA THR A 37 1.90 3.71 16.59
C THR A 37 1.60 2.33 17.19
N TYR A 38 1.48 1.30 16.37
CA TYR A 38 1.25 -0.06 16.85
C TYR A 38 2.45 -0.59 17.65
N GLY A 39 3.66 -0.32 17.18
CA GLY A 39 4.88 -0.69 17.88
C GLY A 39 4.96 -0.09 19.29
N ALA A 40 4.61 1.20 19.41
CA ALA A 40 4.57 1.90 20.70
C ALA A 40 3.50 1.33 21.66
N ILE A 41 2.28 1.07 21.14
CA ILE A 41 1.18 0.49 21.93
C ILE A 41 1.54 -0.92 22.42
N LEU A 42 2.16 -1.73 21.57
CA LEU A 42 2.51 -3.11 21.90
C LEU A 42 3.76 -3.22 22.79
N GLY A 43 4.55 -2.16 22.90
CA GLY A 43 5.74 -2.11 23.78
C GLY A 43 6.74 -3.24 23.55
N GLY A 44 6.80 -3.79 22.33
CA GLY A 44 7.64 -4.95 22.00
C GLY A 44 7.11 -6.31 22.46
N ALA A 45 5.98 -6.36 23.18
CA ALA A 45 5.41 -7.61 23.70
C ALA A 45 4.86 -8.54 22.61
N ARG A 46 4.51 -7.99 21.45
CA ARG A 46 3.96 -8.72 20.30
C ARG A 46 4.52 -8.18 19.00
N SER A 47 4.79 -9.09 18.07
CA SER A 47 5.11 -8.72 16.70
C SER A 47 3.87 -8.22 15.96
N ILE A 48 4.08 -7.47 14.89
CA ILE A 48 3.05 -7.01 13.96
C ILE A 48 2.98 -7.99 12.78
N CYS A 49 1.75 -8.29 12.34
CA CYS A 49 1.47 -9.00 11.11
C CYS A 49 0.69 -8.06 10.18
N LEU A 50 1.33 -7.67 9.08
CA LEU A 50 0.65 -6.98 8.00
C LEU A 50 -0.16 -8.03 7.23
N THR A 51 -1.42 -8.19 7.64
CA THR A 51 -2.35 -9.17 7.05
C THR A 51 -2.96 -8.66 5.74
N GLU A 52 -2.89 -7.35 5.51
CA GLU A 52 -3.05 -6.75 4.18
C GLU A 52 -2.17 -5.52 4.07
N ILE A 53 -1.48 -5.41 2.96
CA ILE A 53 -0.83 -4.17 2.54
C ILE A 53 -1.01 -3.97 1.06
N GLY A 54 -1.52 -2.81 0.66
CA GLY A 54 -1.70 -2.42 -0.73
C GLY A 54 -1.58 -0.93 -0.93
N TYR A 55 -1.22 -0.55 -2.14
CA TYR A 55 -1.29 0.80 -2.65
C TYR A 55 -2.23 0.79 -3.86
N LEU A 56 -3.05 1.81 -4.00
CA LEU A 56 -4.11 1.84 -5.01
C LEU A 56 -3.70 2.69 -6.21
N SER A 57 -3.56 2.06 -7.38
CA SER A 57 -3.32 2.71 -8.66
C SER A 57 -4.43 2.39 -9.64
N GLY A 58 -5.07 3.42 -10.19
CA GLY A 58 -6.06 3.31 -11.26
C GLY A 58 -5.49 3.64 -12.65
N GLU A 59 -4.15 3.69 -12.81
CA GLU A 59 -3.51 4.24 -14.01
C GLU A 59 -3.98 3.58 -15.31
N GLU A 60 -4.11 2.25 -15.35
CA GLU A 60 -4.52 1.54 -16.56
C GLU A 60 -5.99 1.75 -16.93
N TRP A 61 -6.81 2.20 -16.01
CA TRP A 61 -8.22 2.52 -16.24
C TRP A 61 -8.46 4.02 -16.45
N GLY A 62 -7.47 4.87 -16.13
CA GLY A 62 -7.55 6.32 -16.24
C GLY A 62 -8.35 7.00 -15.12
N TYR A 63 -8.98 6.24 -14.23
CA TYR A 63 -9.77 6.74 -13.09
C TYR A 63 -9.88 5.71 -11.97
N LEU A 64 -10.39 6.17 -10.83
CA LEU A 64 -10.85 5.34 -9.72
C LEU A 64 -12.29 5.73 -9.36
N PRO A 65 -13.08 4.84 -8.74
CA PRO A 65 -14.36 5.22 -8.14
C PRO A 65 -14.18 6.42 -7.20
N SER A 66 -15.13 7.32 -7.16
CA SER A 66 -15.00 8.61 -6.44
C SER A 66 -14.67 8.45 -4.96
N SER A 67 -15.18 7.39 -4.32
CA SER A 67 -14.88 7.07 -2.92
C SER A 67 -13.43 6.65 -2.68
N PHE A 68 -12.71 6.28 -3.73
CA PHE A 68 -11.34 5.78 -3.70
C PHE A 68 -10.34 6.67 -4.43
N SER A 69 -10.81 7.75 -5.06
CA SER A 69 -9.98 8.77 -5.68
C SER A 69 -9.53 9.78 -4.62
N TRP A 70 -8.49 9.43 -3.89
CA TRP A 70 -8.04 10.19 -2.72
C TRP A 70 -7.05 11.30 -3.02
N ASN A 71 -6.36 11.22 -4.15
CA ASN A 71 -5.38 12.23 -4.56
C ASN A 71 -6.08 13.37 -5.34
N PRO A 72 -6.21 14.57 -4.75
CA PRO A 72 -6.89 15.68 -5.43
C PRO A 72 -6.18 16.16 -6.70
N SER A 73 -4.92 15.77 -6.88
CA SER A 73 -4.10 16.11 -8.05
C SER A 73 -4.05 14.99 -9.10
N SER A 74 -4.70 13.84 -8.84
CA SER A 74 -4.67 12.70 -9.77
C SER A 74 -5.89 11.81 -9.61
N PRO A 75 -6.67 11.58 -10.68
CA PRO A 75 -7.85 10.71 -10.64
C PRO A 75 -7.50 9.22 -10.45
N VAL A 76 -6.22 8.86 -10.55
CA VAL A 76 -5.72 7.49 -10.47
C VAL A 76 -4.92 7.22 -9.19
N ASN A 77 -4.90 8.16 -8.25
CA ASN A 77 -4.09 8.20 -7.03
C ASN A 77 -2.57 8.23 -7.31
N MET A 78 -2.03 7.22 -7.94
CA MET A 78 -0.60 7.08 -8.26
C MET A 78 -0.40 6.28 -9.54
N THR A 79 0.81 6.32 -10.10
CA THR A 79 1.20 5.49 -11.24
C THR A 79 1.47 4.04 -10.82
N VAL A 80 1.44 3.12 -11.79
CA VAL A 80 1.83 1.71 -11.58
C VAL A 80 3.30 1.62 -11.14
N ALA A 81 4.14 2.49 -11.63
CA ALA A 81 5.54 2.57 -11.21
C ALA A 81 5.67 2.96 -9.72
N GLN A 82 4.91 3.95 -9.26
CA GLN A 82 4.86 4.32 -7.84
C GLN A 82 4.28 3.21 -6.97
N HIS A 83 3.20 2.55 -7.41
CA HIS A 83 2.62 1.39 -6.74
C HIS A 83 3.68 0.30 -6.51
N ALA A 84 4.43 -0.07 -7.54
CA ALA A 84 5.47 -1.07 -7.46
C ALA A 84 6.62 -0.65 -6.53
N ASP A 85 7.11 0.57 -6.69
CA ASP A 85 8.21 1.13 -5.89
C ASP A 85 7.83 1.22 -4.41
N TYR A 86 6.62 1.68 -4.09
CA TYR A 86 6.16 1.79 -2.70
C TYR A 86 5.99 0.42 -2.04
N LEU A 87 5.55 -0.61 -2.75
CA LEU A 87 5.49 -1.97 -2.21
C LEU A 87 6.90 -2.51 -1.91
N GLY A 88 7.88 -2.30 -2.79
CA GLY A 88 9.27 -2.67 -2.54
C GLY A 88 9.86 -1.93 -1.35
N GLN A 89 9.64 -0.61 -1.25
CA GLN A 89 10.07 0.20 -0.10
C GLN A 89 9.40 -0.26 1.20
N ALA A 90 8.11 -0.63 1.17
CA ALA A 90 7.38 -1.11 2.35
C ALA A 90 7.96 -2.43 2.87
N VAL A 91 8.33 -3.37 1.99
CA VAL A 91 9.04 -4.60 2.37
C VAL A 91 10.39 -4.27 3.02
N SER A 92 11.17 -3.39 2.40
CA SER A 92 12.47 -2.97 2.94
C SER A 92 12.33 -2.34 4.34
N LEU A 93 11.35 -1.44 4.52
CA LEU A 93 11.09 -0.79 5.81
C LEU A 93 10.63 -1.79 6.87
N ALA A 94 9.70 -2.69 6.52
CA ALA A 94 9.20 -3.72 7.43
C ALA A 94 10.35 -4.63 7.94
N ARG A 95 11.27 -5.00 7.06
CA ARG A 95 12.47 -5.78 7.44
C ARG A 95 13.39 -5.02 8.39
N GLN A 96 13.62 -3.74 8.14
CA GLN A 96 14.48 -2.90 8.99
C GLN A 96 13.94 -2.75 10.42
N MET A 97 12.62 -2.76 10.58
CA MET A 97 11.98 -2.62 11.89
C MET A 97 12.15 -3.85 12.80
N GLY A 98 12.37 -5.03 12.25
CA GLY A 98 12.68 -6.26 12.99
C GLY A 98 11.53 -6.86 13.81
N ASN A 99 10.42 -6.16 14.00
CA ASN A 99 9.24 -6.62 14.74
C ASN A 99 8.06 -6.99 13.84
N ILE A 100 8.23 -6.96 12.53
CA ILE A 100 7.21 -7.38 11.55
C ILE A 100 7.44 -8.86 11.23
N ARG A 101 6.45 -9.70 11.55
CA ARG A 101 6.53 -11.16 11.39
C ARG A 101 5.94 -11.65 10.07
N LEU A 102 4.96 -10.93 9.54
CA LEU A 102 4.21 -11.32 8.35
C LEU A 102 3.93 -10.09 7.50
N PHE A 103 4.03 -10.25 6.19
CA PHE A 103 3.76 -9.21 5.22
C PHE A 103 2.98 -9.84 4.06
N ILE A 104 1.66 -9.60 3.99
CA ILE A 104 0.78 -10.11 2.93
C ILE A 104 0.40 -8.97 2.01
N VAL A 105 0.83 -9.05 0.76
CA VAL A 105 0.45 -8.06 -0.26
C VAL A 105 -0.99 -8.28 -0.69
N PHE A 106 -1.77 -7.23 -0.64
CA PHE A 106 -3.14 -7.18 -1.14
C PHE A 106 -3.15 -6.34 -2.43
N ASN A 107 -3.53 -6.92 -3.57
CA ASN A 107 -3.81 -8.32 -3.85
C ASN A 107 -2.94 -8.82 -5.03
N VAL A 108 -3.16 -10.06 -5.51
CA VAL A 108 -2.28 -10.64 -6.55
C VAL A 108 -2.77 -10.32 -7.95
N ASP A 109 -4.01 -10.66 -8.32
CA ASP A 109 -4.45 -10.73 -9.73
C ASP A 109 -5.91 -10.27 -9.99
N PHE A 110 -6.51 -9.47 -9.13
CA PHE A 110 -7.83 -8.86 -9.36
C PHE A 110 -7.89 -8.00 -10.64
N ALA A 111 -6.75 -7.68 -11.23
CA ALA A 111 -6.67 -6.97 -12.51
C ALA A 111 -7.43 -7.66 -13.66
N ILE A 112 -7.72 -8.93 -13.52
CA ILE A 112 -8.49 -9.74 -14.49
C ILE A 112 -10.00 -9.48 -14.37
N LEU A 113 -10.46 -8.98 -13.22
CA LEU A 113 -11.86 -8.65 -12.98
C LEU A 113 -12.25 -7.36 -13.72
N LYS A 114 -13.41 -7.37 -14.33
CA LYS A 114 -13.78 -6.47 -15.44
C LYS A 114 -14.14 -5.04 -15.07
N THR A 115 -14.36 -4.70 -13.82
CA THR A 115 -14.93 -3.39 -13.50
C THR A 115 -14.34 -2.75 -12.28
N MET A 116 -13.98 -1.48 -12.42
CA MET A 116 -13.68 -0.55 -11.33
C MET A 116 -14.95 0.16 -10.83
N GLU A 117 -16.13 -0.21 -11.30
CA GLU A 117 -17.40 0.37 -10.85
C GLU A 117 -17.62 -0.06 -9.39
N ASP A 118 -17.56 0.89 -8.49
CA ASP A 118 -17.71 0.73 -7.04
C ASP A 118 -16.74 -0.28 -6.37
N ASP A 119 -15.79 -0.86 -7.13
CA ASP A 119 -14.82 -1.80 -6.61
C ASP A 119 -13.37 -1.42 -7.01
N PRO A 120 -12.54 -0.94 -6.07
CA PRO A 120 -11.17 -0.55 -6.36
C PRO A 120 -10.18 -1.73 -6.38
N GLN A 121 -10.61 -2.95 -6.13
CA GLN A 121 -9.77 -4.12 -5.85
C GLN A 121 -8.72 -4.37 -6.94
N ALA A 122 -9.10 -4.22 -8.22
CA ALA A 122 -8.18 -4.40 -9.33
C ALA A 122 -7.00 -3.42 -9.30
N GLY A 123 -7.20 -2.21 -8.79
CA GLY A 123 -6.14 -1.20 -8.68
C GLY A 123 -5.07 -1.52 -7.62
N TYR A 124 -5.33 -2.47 -6.72
CA TYR A 124 -4.35 -2.99 -5.76
C TYR A 124 -3.51 -4.14 -6.32
N SER A 125 -3.94 -4.77 -7.42
CA SER A 125 -3.29 -5.97 -7.94
C SER A 125 -1.86 -5.74 -8.36
N VAL A 126 -0.97 -6.65 -7.97
CA VAL A 126 0.44 -6.62 -8.40
C VAL A 126 0.61 -7.13 -9.83
N VAL A 127 -0.22 -8.10 -10.24
CA VAL A 127 -0.34 -8.51 -11.65
C VAL A 127 -1.32 -7.56 -12.34
N ARG A 128 -0.81 -6.81 -13.31
CA ARG A 128 -1.57 -5.77 -14.01
C ARG A 128 -2.37 -6.34 -15.19
N PRO A 129 -3.37 -5.60 -15.74
CA PRO A 129 -4.20 -6.09 -16.86
C PRO A 129 -3.42 -6.58 -18.08
N ASN A 130 -2.25 -6.02 -18.33
CA ASN A 130 -1.35 -6.42 -19.42
C ASN A 130 -0.48 -7.64 -19.08
N GLN A 131 -0.76 -8.35 -17.99
CA GLN A 131 -0.03 -9.52 -17.49
C GLN A 131 1.41 -9.22 -17.04
N THR A 132 1.78 -7.97 -16.86
CA THR A 132 3.05 -7.60 -16.23
C THR A 132 2.92 -7.55 -14.71
N CYS A 133 4.05 -7.66 -14.01
CA CYS A 133 4.11 -7.52 -12.56
C CYS A 133 5.31 -6.67 -12.11
N PRO A 134 5.26 -5.34 -12.28
CA PRO A 134 6.36 -4.47 -11.83
C PRO A 134 6.62 -4.59 -10.33
N ALA A 135 5.57 -4.74 -9.52
CA ALA A 135 5.68 -4.92 -8.08
C ALA A 135 6.38 -6.24 -7.69
N CYS A 136 6.25 -7.31 -8.50
CA CYS A 136 6.96 -8.56 -8.23
C CYS A 136 8.48 -8.34 -8.21
N SER A 137 9.00 -7.61 -9.20
CA SER A 137 10.43 -7.31 -9.27
C SER A 137 10.89 -6.38 -8.13
N ALA A 138 10.09 -5.37 -7.79
CA ALA A 138 10.40 -4.45 -6.69
C ALA A 138 10.41 -5.17 -5.33
N ILE A 139 9.42 -6.03 -5.07
CA ILE A 139 9.33 -6.84 -3.86
C ILE A 139 10.49 -7.84 -3.80
N ALA A 140 10.76 -8.57 -4.89
CA ALA A 140 11.88 -9.52 -4.94
C ALA A 140 13.23 -8.84 -4.67
N GLY A 141 13.45 -7.65 -5.24
CA GLY A 141 14.66 -6.86 -4.99
C GLY A 141 14.79 -6.35 -3.54
N ALA A 142 13.71 -6.28 -2.78
CA ALA A 142 13.68 -5.90 -1.37
C ALA A 142 13.81 -7.11 -0.40
N MET A 143 13.71 -8.32 -0.93
CA MET A 143 13.91 -9.57 -0.18
C MET A 143 15.41 -9.87 -0.02
N PRO A 144 15.82 -10.69 1.00
CA PRO A 144 17.21 -11.07 1.18
C PRO A 144 17.72 -11.97 0.07
#